data_855525cdc4f5ec434d00f024e0f2bc65
#
_entry.id   855525cdc4f5ec434d00f024e0f2bc65
#
_cell.length_a   1.000
_cell.length_b   1.000
_cell.length_c   1.000
_cell.angle_alpha   90.00
_cell.angle_beta   90.00
_cell.angle_gamma   90.00
#
_symmetry.space_group_name_H-M   'P 1'
#
loop_
_entity.id
_entity.type
_entity.pdbx_description
1 polymer ?
#
loop_
_entity_poly.entity_id
_entity_poly.type
_entity_poly.pdbx_seq_one_letter_code
_entity_poly.pdbx_strand_id
1 'polypeptide(L)'
;MYLADLHIHSKYSRATGRDADIPHLDLWARRKGIALVGTGDFTHPAWREELAETLEPAEEGLYRIKREARLADVCELAVSPRFVLSGEISCIYKQGGKVRKVHNVILLPSLDAAERLSFKLETIGNIRSDGRPILGLSSKDLLAITLDVCPEAVFIPAHIWTPHFSLFGAFSGFDSIEECFGDLSPQIHALETGLSSDPLMNRRVALLDGYTMVSNSDAHSPAKLGRESNLIDAALSFPALKMALETGEGFAGTLEFYPEEGKYHLDGHRNCHVCLTPQETEKYGGRCPVCGKKITIGVLHRLEQLAERPEDFVPQNAKPFQHLMPLPEVIAASLGISAAGNKAEQKYIQLLTQLGPEAQILRETSLHDIALAGGSRIAEGIKRLREGCVIKSAGFDGEYGKIALFTPEEMKNASGQLSFLEEIAVGRVSSAPQSAPSVSAAEQAFGGTGSEEVRRADRKVNAAQEAAGQSEARVTAVIAGPGTGKTFTLTERIARLVEKGVKPEEICAVTFTVRAAEEMRERLRARVNHADKITVGTFHSICYAMLEGVALAERALQLKFASEIVTEFGVKCTPRRFLNDVSAYKNGKGECSDSIAAYCSRLREA
;
A
#
# COMPACT_ATOMS: atom_id res chain seq x y z
N MET A 1 1.72 9.62 -27.37
CA MET A 1 2.18 8.92 -26.14
C MET A 1 1.23 9.23 -25.00
N TYR A 2 0.85 8.23 -24.17
CA TYR A 2 -0.06 8.39 -23.05
C TYR A 2 0.36 7.50 -21.86
N LEU A 3 -0.16 7.81 -20.66
CA LEU A 3 0.03 7.00 -19.45
C LEU A 3 -1.09 5.99 -19.31
N ALA A 4 -0.72 4.75 -18.92
CA ALA A 4 -1.64 3.65 -18.65
C ALA A 4 -1.32 3.00 -17.29
N ASP A 5 -2.34 2.81 -16.44
CA ASP A 5 -2.29 2.07 -15.18
C ASP A 5 -3.31 0.93 -15.24
N LEU A 6 -2.83 -0.29 -15.40
CA LEU A 6 -3.64 -1.43 -15.83
C LEU A 6 -4.01 -2.39 -14.68
N HIS A 7 -3.39 -2.21 -13.50
CA HIS A 7 -3.61 -3.03 -12.33
C HIS A 7 -4.05 -2.19 -11.14
N ILE A 8 -5.33 -2.23 -10.86
CA ILE A 8 -5.99 -1.54 -9.75
C ILE A 8 -7.07 -2.43 -9.13
N HIS A 9 -7.64 -1.99 -8.02
CA HIS A 9 -8.74 -2.67 -7.33
C HIS A 9 -9.96 -1.77 -7.16
N SER A 10 -11.14 -2.38 -7.27
CA SER A 10 -12.42 -1.73 -7.01
C SER A 10 -12.82 -1.82 -5.53
N LYS A 11 -13.88 -1.12 -5.16
CA LYS A 11 -14.48 -1.17 -3.81
C LYS A 11 -14.92 -2.58 -3.36
N TYR A 12 -14.94 -3.55 -4.26
CA TYR A 12 -15.29 -4.95 -3.97
C TYR A 12 -14.09 -5.79 -3.51
N SER A 13 -12.88 -5.29 -3.69
CA SER A 13 -11.66 -5.94 -3.17
C SER A 13 -11.40 -5.59 -1.71
N ARG A 14 -10.79 -6.53 -0.98
CA ARG A 14 -10.39 -6.32 0.43
C ARG A 14 -9.38 -5.21 0.56
N ALA A 15 -9.50 -4.45 1.66
CA ALA A 15 -8.63 -3.32 2.01
C ALA A 15 -8.69 -2.15 1.01
N THR A 16 -9.67 -2.12 0.11
CA THR A 16 -9.87 -1.05 -0.87
C THR A 16 -10.88 -0.02 -0.36
N GLY A 17 -10.67 1.24 -0.72
CA GLY A 17 -11.55 2.37 -0.39
C GLY A 17 -12.96 2.18 -0.97
N ARG A 18 -13.98 2.66 -0.26
CA ARG A 18 -15.37 2.59 -0.74
C ARG A 18 -15.64 3.48 -1.95
N ASP A 19 -14.77 4.45 -2.17
CA ASP A 19 -14.73 5.38 -3.29
C ASP A 19 -13.98 4.85 -4.51
N ALA A 20 -13.49 3.60 -4.48
CA ALA A 20 -12.87 2.96 -5.63
C ALA A 20 -13.96 2.46 -6.62
N ASP A 21 -14.69 3.39 -7.19
CA ASP A 21 -15.71 3.22 -8.22
C ASP A 21 -15.36 4.01 -9.50
N ILE A 22 -16.06 3.76 -10.60
CA ILE A 22 -15.73 4.34 -11.90
C ILE A 22 -15.74 5.89 -11.90
N PRO A 23 -16.73 6.58 -11.26
CA PRO A 23 -16.71 8.03 -11.20
C PRO A 23 -15.48 8.63 -10.53
N HIS A 24 -15.03 8.03 -9.41
CA HIS A 24 -13.83 8.51 -8.72
C HIS A 24 -12.54 8.09 -9.43
N LEU A 25 -12.50 6.90 -10.06
CA LEU A 25 -11.37 6.48 -10.88
C LEU A 25 -11.17 7.41 -12.07
N ASP A 26 -12.25 7.81 -12.78
CA ASP A 26 -12.19 8.82 -13.85
C ASP A 26 -11.67 10.17 -13.33
N LEU A 27 -12.21 10.65 -12.20
CA LEU A 27 -11.78 11.90 -11.59
C LEU A 27 -10.29 11.90 -11.25
N TRP A 28 -9.81 10.84 -10.61
CA TRP A 28 -8.40 10.74 -10.25
C TRP A 28 -7.50 10.48 -11.47
N ALA A 29 -7.95 9.74 -12.47
CA ALA A 29 -7.20 9.59 -13.72
C ALA A 29 -6.96 10.95 -14.40
N ARG A 30 -7.96 11.84 -14.41
CA ARG A 30 -7.80 13.22 -14.91
C ARG A 30 -6.79 14.00 -14.07
N ARG A 31 -6.89 13.96 -12.75
CA ARG A 31 -5.94 14.63 -11.83
C ARG A 31 -4.52 14.12 -12.00
N LYS A 32 -4.35 12.82 -12.21
CA LYS A 32 -3.05 12.17 -12.39
C LYS A 32 -2.49 12.31 -13.79
N GLY A 33 -3.32 12.58 -14.81
CA GLY A 33 -2.92 12.62 -16.21
C GLY A 33 -2.85 11.25 -16.87
N ILE A 34 -3.63 10.27 -16.38
CA ILE A 34 -3.68 8.92 -16.91
C ILE A 34 -4.79 8.83 -17.95
N ALA A 35 -4.45 8.38 -19.15
CA ALA A 35 -5.38 8.27 -20.26
C ALA A 35 -6.04 6.89 -20.36
N LEU A 36 -5.41 5.84 -19.82
CA LEU A 36 -5.94 4.49 -19.83
C LEU A 36 -5.82 3.86 -18.43
N VAL A 37 -6.96 3.40 -17.90
CA VAL A 37 -7.05 2.79 -16.57
C VAL A 37 -7.65 1.40 -16.69
N GLY A 38 -7.06 0.41 -16.02
CA GLY A 38 -7.70 -0.88 -15.79
C GLY A 38 -8.92 -0.74 -14.91
N THR A 39 -9.98 -1.52 -15.15
CA THR A 39 -11.18 -1.47 -14.29
C THR A 39 -10.95 -2.14 -12.94
N GLY A 40 -9.99 -3.07 -12.86
CA GLY A 40 -9.88 -4.00 -11.74
C GLY A 40 -11.06 -4.96 -11.65
N ASP A 41 -10.88 -6.03 -10.94
CA ASP A 41 -11.92 -6.88 -10.33
C ASP A 41 -13.06 -7.37 -11.26
N PHE A 42 -12.82 -7.51 -12.57
CA PHE A 42 -13.87 -7.87 -13.54
C PHE A 42 -14.59 -9.19 -13.19
N THR A 43 -13.99 -10.04 -12.37
CA THR A 43 -14.61 -11.32 -11.96
C THR A 43 -15.78 -11.14 -11.01
N HIS A 44 -15.86 -10.03 -10.25
CA HIS A 44 -16.92 -9.80 -9.28
C HIS A 44 -18.25 -9.41 -9.95
N PRO A 45 -19.36 -10.17 -9.76
CA PRO A 45 -20.60 -9.95 -10.52
C PRO A 45 -21.17 -8.53 -10.36
N ALA A 46 -21.28 -8.03 -9.11
CA ALA A 46 -21.82 -6.70 -8.86
C ALA A 46 -20.93 -5.59 -9.45
N TRP A 47 -19.61 -5.82 -9.57
CA TRP A 47 -18.73 -4.87 -10.24
C TRP A 47 -18.97 -4.85 -11.75
N ARG A 48 -19.15 -6.02 -12.39
CA ARG A 48 -19.50 -6.06 -13.83
C ARG A 48 -20.83 -5.38 -14.14
N GLU A 49 -21.84 -5.56 -13.27
CA GLU A 49 -23.12 -4.83 -13.41
C GLU A 49 -22.89 -3.32 -13.36
N GLU A 50 -22.11 -2.82 -12.38
CA GLU A 50 -21.78 -1.40 -12.26
C GLU A 50 -20.95 -0.89 -13.45
N LEU A 51 -20.00 -1.69 -13.97
CA LEU A 51 -19.25 -1.35 -15.18
C LEU A 51 -20.19 -1.18 -16.39
N ALA A 52 -21.14 -2.09 -16.59
CA ALA A 52 -22.11 -2.01 -17.68
C ALA A 52 -23.09 -0.81 -17.53
N GLU A 53 -23.41 -0.44 -16.28
CA GLU A 53 -24.27 0.71 -16.00
C GLU A 53 -23.55 2.05 -16.20
N THR A 54 -22.26 2.13 -15.85
CA THR A 54 -21.51 3.41 -15.78
C THR A 54 -20.64 3.69 -17.00
N LEU A 55 -20.25 2.64 -17.72
CA LEU A 55 -19.37 2.74 -18.90
C LEU A 55 -20.15 2.59 -20.21
N GLU A 56 -19.63 3.20 -21.26
CA GLU A 56 -20.06 3.00 -22.65
C GLU A 56 -18.85 2.70 -23.54
N PRO A 57 -19.03 1.94 -24.64
CA PRO A 57 -17.95 1.67 -25.59
C PRO A 57 -17.33 2.96 -26.14
N ALA A 58 -16.02 2.93 -26.32
CA ALA A 58 -15.25 4.04 -26.92
C ALA A 58 -14.48 3.52 -28.14
N GLU A 59 -13.15 3.51 -28.10
CA GLU A 59 -12.33 2.90 -29.14
C GLU A 59 -12.38 1.36 -28.98
N GLU A 60 -11.89 0.64 -29.99
CA GLU A 60 -11.92 -0.82 -30.03
C GLU A 60 -11.37 -1.45 -28.75
N GLY A 61 -12.23 -2.20 -28.05
CA GLY A 61 -11.88 -2.88 -26.79
C GLY A 61 -11.70 -1.99 -25.57
N LEU A 62 -12.02 -0.70 -25.69
CA LEU A 62 -11.96 0.27 -24.59
C LEU A 62 -13.34 0.88 -24.30
N TYR A 63 -13.44 1.40 -23.09
CA TYR A 63 -14.65 2.04 -22.58
C TYR A 63 -14.35 3.45 -22.08
N ARG A 64 -15.40 4.28 -21.97
CA ARG A 64 -15.35 5.58 -21.30
C ARG A 64 -16.53 5.70 -20.33
N ILE A 65 -16.38 6.56 -19.35
CA ILE A 65 -17.47 6.88 -18.43
C ILE A 65 -18.61 7.59 -19.17
N LYS A 66 -19.85 7.20 -18.90
CA LYS A 66 -21.03 7.92 -19.37
C LYS A 66 -21.07 9.32 -18.78
N ARG A 67 -21.53 10.30 -19.56
CA ARG A 67 -21.54 11.71 -19.18
C ARG A 67 -22.26 11.99 -17.86
N GLU A 68 -23.37 11.32 -17.63
CA GLU A 68 -24.21 11.44 -16.43
C GLU A 68 -23.55 10.91 -15.16
N ALA A 69 -22.62 9.98 -15.28
CA ALA A 69 -21.88 9.41 -14.15
C ALA A 69 -20.58 10.19 -13.81
N ARG A 70 -20.16 11.10 -14.68
CA ARG A 70 -18.89 11.81 -14.56
C ARG A 70 -18.93 12.89 -13.49
N LEU A 71 -17.96 12.86 -12.57
CA LEU A 71 -17.81 13.90 -11.54
C LEU A 71 -17.12 15.15 -12.10
N ALA A 72 -17.60 16.33 -11.69
CA ALA A 72 -16.92 17.60 -12.01
C ALA A 72 -15.59 17.72 -11.25
N ASP A 73 -14.58 18.28 -11.91
CA ASP A 73 -13.26 18.53 -11.29
C ASP A 73 -12.56 19.75 -11.93
N VAL A 74 -11.47 20.19 -11.28
CA VAL A 74 -10.61 21.30 -11.74
C VAL A 74 -9.69 20.87 -12.89
N CYS A 75 -9.45 19.58 -13.04
CA CYS A 75 -8.59 19.01 -14.07
C CYS A 75 -9.41 18.39 -15.20
N GLU A 76 -9.19 18.88 -16.42
CA GLU A 76 -9.75 18.27 -17.62
C GLU A 76 -8.60 17.88 -18.56
N LEU A 77 -8.62 16.65 -19.06
CA LEU A 77 -7.68 16.19 -20.07
C LEU A 77 -8.23 16.48 -21.48
N ALA A 78 -7.34 16.69 -22.45
CA ALA A 78 -7.71 16.86 -23.85
C ALA A 78 -8.50 15.66 -24.40
N VAL A 79 -8.16 14.44 -23.90
CA VAL A 79 -8.90 13.20 -24.13
C VAL A 79 -9.34 12.66 -22.79
N SER A 80 -10.65 12.42 -22.62
CA SER A 80 -11.16 11.79 -21.39
C SER A 80 -10.51 10.43 -21.15
N PRO A 81 -10.30 10.01 -19.91
CA PRO A 81 -9.77 8.69 -19.58
C PRO A 81 -10.55 7.56 -20.25
N ARG A 82 -9.86 6.50 -20.61
CA ARG A 82 -10.42 5.25 -21.08
C ARG A 82 -10.22 4.18 -20.04
N PHE A 83 -11.08 3.18 -20.12
CA PHE A 83 -11.03 2.00 -19.26
C PHE A 83 -10.85 0.75 -20.11
N VAL A 84 -9.93 -0.13 -19.68
CA VAL A 84 -9.78 -1.49 -20.19
C VAL A 84 -10.21 -2.47 -19.11
N LEU A 85 -10.93 -3.51 -19.47
CA LEU A 85 -11.33 -4.51 -18.49
C LEU A 85 -10.11 -5.24 -17.97
N SER A 86 -9.89 -5.18 -16.67
CA SER A 86 -8.78 -5.83 -16.00
C SER A 86 -9.24 -6.50 -14.70
N GLY A 87 -8.43 -7.41 -14.18
CA GLY A 87 -8.66 -8.00 -12.87
C GLY A 87 -7.52 -8.89 -12.45
N GLU A 88 -7.23 -8.89 -11.15
CA GLU A 88 -6.22 -9.74 -10.53
C GLU A 88 -6.84 -11.02 -9.97
N ILE A 89 -6.21 -12.16 -10.22
CA ILE A 89 -6.61 -13.46 -9.71
C ILE A 89 -5.49 -14.07 -8.88
N SER A 90 -5.81 -14.47 -7.66
CA SER A 90 -4.88 -15.13 -6.73
C SER A 90 -4.95 -16.64 -6.90
N CYS A 91 -3.87 -17.24 -7.39
CA CYS A 91 -3.70 -18.69 -7.52
C CYS A 91 -2.98 -19.27 -6.30
N ILE A 92 -3.63 -20.21 -5.57
CA ILE A 92 -3.03 -20.91 -4.42
C ILE A 92 -3.15 -22.41 -4.65
N TYR A 93 -2.02 -23.09 -4.86
CA TYR A 93 -2.00 -24.51 -5.19
C TYR A 93 -0.73 -25.22 -4.69
N LYS A 94 -0.65 -26.54 -4.85
CA LYS A 94 0.55 -27.32 -4.53
C LYS A 94 1.25 -27.77 -5.82
N GLN A 95 2.55 -27.50 -5.91
CA GLN A 95 3.40 -27.95 -7.00
C GLN A 95 4.81 -28.21 -6.49
N GLY A 96 5.43 -29.33 -6.90
CA GLY A 96 6.77 -29.70 -6.46
C GLY A 96 6.92 -29.87 -4.93
N GLY A 97 5.85 -30.31 -4.24
CA GLY A 97 5.83 -30.47 -2.78
C GLY A 97 5.71 -29.15 -1.99
N LYS A 98 5.66 -28.01 -2.65
CA LYS A 98 5.54 -26.68 -2.04
C LYS A 98 4.15 -26.07 -2.27
N VAL A 99 3.70 -25.21 -1.36
CA VAL A 99 2.54 -24.35 -1.60
C VAL A 99 2.99 -23.17 -2.43
N ARG A 100 2.43 -23.03 -3.62
CA ARG A 100 2.67 -21.90 -4.54
C ARG A 100 1.54 -20.90 -4.40
N LYS A 101 1.91 -19.63 -4.48
CA LYS A 101 0.97 -18.49 -4.42
C LYS A 101 1.43 -17.46 -5.41
N VAL A 102 0.61 -17.24 -6.45
CA VAL A 102 0.94 -16.31 -7.54
C VAL A 102 -0.30 -15.47 -7.84
N HIS A 103 -0.12 -14.20 -8.03
CA HIS A 103 -1.12 -13.28 -8.55
C HIS A 103 -0.91 -13.06 -10.05
N ASN A 104 -2.01 -12.95 -10.77
CA ASN A 104 -1.99 -12.75 -12.22
C ASN A 104 -3.04 -11.72 -12.60
N VAL A 105 -2.64 -10.71 -13.36
CA VAL A 105 -3.53 -9.73 -13.97
C VAL A 105 -3.95 -10.21 -15.35
N ILE A 106 -5.23 -10.09 -15.66
CA ILE A 106 -5.81 -10.42 -16.96
C ILE A 106 -6.47 -9.16 -17.52
N LEU A 107 -6.14 -8.82 -18.78
CA LEU A 107 -6.82 -7.76 -19.54
C LEU A 107 -7.71 -8.40 -20.59
N LEU A 108 -8.91 -7.86 -20.78
CA LEU A 108 -9.92 -8.40 -21.70
C LEU A 108 -10.48 -7.29 -22.61
N PRO A 109 -10.82 -7.64 -23.89
CA PRO A 109 -11.31 -6.67 -24.86
C PRO A 109 -12.80 -6.29 -24.70
N SER A 110 -13.57 -7.02 -23.90
CA SER A 110 -15.02 -6.78 -23.82
C SER A 110 -15.66 -7.28 -22.53
N LEU A 111 -16.79 -6.67 -22.14
CA LEU A 111 -17.63 -7.14 -21.02
C LEU A 111 -18.12 -8.57 -21.25
N ASP A 112 -18.42 -8.95 -22.51
CA ASP A 112 -18.79 -10.34 -22.86
C ASP A 112 -17.66 -11.32 -22.55
N ALA A 113 -16.43 -11.01 -22.92
CA ALA A 113 -15.26 -11.84 -22.59
C ALA A 113 -15.07 -11.94 -21.06
N ALA A 114 -15.26 -10.84 -20.32
CA ALA A 114 -15.19 -10.81 -18.87
C ALA A 114 -16.28 -11.67 -18.23
N GLU A 115 -17.50 -11.63 -18.74
CA GLU A 115 -18.62 -12.44 -18.26
C GLU A 115 -18.35 -13.93 -18.50
N ARG A 116 -17.97 -14.32 -19.73
CA ARG A 116 -17.65 -15.71 -20.09
C ARG A 116 -16.52 -16.28 -19.23
N LEU A 117 -15.44 -15.54 -19.06
CA LEU A 117 -14.32 -15.98 -18.20
C LEU A 117 -14.75 -16.10 -16.75
N SER A 118 -15.49 -15.12 -16.23
CA SER A 118 -15.99 -15.15 -14.86
C SER A 118 -16.92 -16.33 -14.61
N PHE A 119 -17.81 -16.64 -15.54
CA PHE A 119 -18.70 -17.81 -15.45
C PHE A 119 -17.88 -19.12 -15.37
N LYS A 120 -16.82 -19.24 -16.18
CA LYS A 120 -15.92 -20.40 -16.12
C LYS A 120 -15.20 -20.49 -14.77
N LEU A 121 -14.67 -19.37 -14.25
CA LEU A 121 -13.96 -19.32 -12.97
C LEU A 121 -14.89 -19.57 -11.77
N GLU A 122 -16.17 -19.16 -11.84
CA GLU A 122 -17.17 -19.42 -10.81
C GLU A 122 -17.43 -20.92 -10.61
N THR A 123 -17.26 -21.75 -11.65
CA THR A 123 -17.35 -23.21 -11.53
C THR A 123 -16.18 -23.83 -10.76
N ILE A 124 -15.07 -23.10 -10.61
CA ILE A 124 -13.84 -23.55 -9.94
C ILE A 124 -13.78 -23.03 -8.50
N GLY A 125 -14.24 -21.80 -8.25
CA GLY A 125 -14.18 -21.21 -6.93
C GLY A 125 -15.09 -20.01 -6.73
N ASN A 126 -15.04 -19.43 -5.53
CA ASN A 126 -15.90 -18.31 -5.17
C ASN A 126 -15.30 -16.98 -5.66
N ILE A 127 -15.94 -16.39 -6.67
CA ILE A 127 -15.60 -15.07 -7.23
C ILE A 127 -16.46 -13.92 -6.68
N ARG A 128 -17.38 -14.20 -5.74
CA ARG A 128 -18.36 -13.23 -5.24
C ARG A 128 -17.99 -12.59 -3.90
N SER A 129 -16.96 -13.09 -3.24
CA SER A 129 -16.60 -12.65 -1.87
C SER A 129 -15.50 -11.61 -1.83
N ASP A 130 -14.79 -11.42 -2.94
CA ASP A 130 -13.65 -10.51 -3.07
C ASP A 130 -13.48 -10.16 -4.56
N GLY A 131 -13.20 -8.90 -4.88
CA GLY A 131 -12.89 -8.47 -6.25
C GLY A 131 -11.68 -9.21 -6.82
N ARG A 132 -10.69 -9.52 -5.97
CA ARG A 132 -9.57 -10.41 -6.26
C ARG A 132 -9.84 -11.82 -5.71
N PRO A 133 -10.44 -12.72 -6.48
CA PRO A 133 -10.78 -14.05 -6.01
C PRO A 133 -9.53 -14.90 -5.77
N ILE A 134 -9.59 -15.73 -4.73
CA ILE A 134 -8.57 -16.75 -4.43
C ILE A 134 -9.08 -18.09 -4.98
N LEU A 135 -8.36 -18.63 -5.96
CA LEU A 135 -8.71 -19.89 -6.60
C LEU A 135 -7.67 -20.98 -6.29
N GLY A 136 -8.16 -22.20 -6.04
CA GLY A 136 -7.34 -23.41 -5.88
C GLY A 136 -6.84 -23.97 -7.22
N LEU A 137 -6.31 -23.11 -8.07
CA LEU A 137 -5.97 -23.34 -9.47
C LEU A 137 -4.52 -22.95 -9.70
N SER A 138 -3.79 -23.67 -10.54
CA SER A 138 -2.44 -23.25 -10.92
C SER A 138 -2.48 -22.05 -11.87
N SER A 139 -1.42 -21.22 -11.86
CA SER A 139 -1.31 -20.11 -12.81
C SER A 139 -1.29 -20.59 -14.26
N LYS A 140 -0.72 -21.77 -14.52
CA LYS A 140 -0.75 -22.44 -15.84
C LYS A 140 -2.18 -22.76 -16.26
N ASP A 141 -2.98 -23.38 -15.38
CA ASP A 141 -4.36 -23.73 -15.72
C ASP A 141 -5.23 -22.48 -15.86
N LEU A 142 -4.98 -21.43 -15.06
CA LEU A 142 -5.64 -20.14 -15.22
C LEU A 142 -5.35 -19.52 -16.59
N LEU A 143 -4.07 -19.55 -17.03
CA LEU A 143 -3.68 -19.08 -18.36
C LEU A 143 -4.36 -19.89 -19.45
N ALA A 144 -4.36 -21.23 -19.36
CA ALA A 144 -5.04 -22.10 -20.32
C ALA A 144 -6.53 -21.78 -20.45
N ILE A 145 -7.23 -21.64 -19.32
CA ILE A 145 -8.66 -21.29 -19.29
C ILE A 145 -8.89 -19.89 -19.88
N THR A 146 -8.02 -18.94 -19.58
CA THR A 146 -8.14 -17.57 -20.09
C THR A 146 -8.04 -17.54 -21.61
N LEU A 147 -7.04 -18.22 -22.18
CA LEU A 147 -6.84 -18.28 -23.64
C LEU A 147 -7.91 -19.13 -24.37
N ASP A 148 -8.44 -20.17 -23.72
CA ASP A 148 -9.57 -20.97 -24.27
C ASP A 148 -10.84 -20.12 -24.39
N VAL A 149 -11.11 -19.26 -23.41
CA VAL A 149 -12.29 -18.39 -23.38
C VAL A 149 -12.11 -17.13 -24.24
N CYS A 150 -10.93 -16.55 -24.23
CA CYS A 150 -10.61 -15.30 -24.92
C CYS A 150 -9.14 -15.34 -25.41
N PRO A 151 -8.87 -15.77 -26.65
CA PRO A 151 -7.52 -15.81 -27.21
C PRO A 151 -6.85 -14.42 -27.33
N GLU A 152 -7.64 -13.34 -27.35
CA GLU A 152 -7.17 -11.97 -27.38
C GLU A 152 -6.74 -11.44 -26.00
N ALA A 153 -7.02 -12.16 -24.92
CA ALA A 153 -6.66 -11.72 -23.56
C ALA A 153 -5.16 -11.48 -23.43
N VAL A 154 -4.79 -10.51 -22.59
CA VAL A 154 -3.40 -10.33 -22.16
C VAL A 154 -3.27 -10.84 -20.73
N PHE A 155 -2.26 -11.67 -20.48
CA PHE A 155 -2.02 -12.32 -19.19
C PHE A 155 -0.67 -11.87 -18.64
N ILE A 156 -0.67 -11.29 -17.44
CA ILE A 156 0.50 -10.66 -16.82
C ILE A 156 0.68 -11.20 -15.40
N PRO A 157 1.71 -11.99 -15.11
CA PRO A 157 2.09 -12.28 -13.72
C PRO A 157 2.37 -10.98 -12.96
N ALA A 158 1.63 -10.77 -11.85
CA ALA A 158 1.61 -9.52 -11.10
C ALA A 158 2.79 -9.41 -10.12
N HIS A 159 3.31 -8.20 -9.91
CA HIS A 159 4.30 -7.81 -8.89
C HIS A 159 5.27 -8.96 -8.55
N ILE A 160 6.04 -9.40 -9.56
CA ILE A 160 6.76 -10.69 -9.62
C ILE A 160 7.76 -10.96 -8.48
N TRP A 161 8.12 -9.97 -7.65
CA TRP A 161 9.13 -10.09 -6.61
C TRP A 161 8.62 -10.02 -5.17
N THR A 162 7.36 -9.69 -4.94
CA THR A 162 6.86 -9.66 -3.56
C THR A 162 7.10 -11.01 -2.86
N PRO A 163 7.50 -11.04 -1.56
CA PRO A 163 7.86 -12.29 -0.89
C PRO A 163 6.77 -13.36 -0.91
N HIS A 164 5.51 -12.95 -0.98
CA HIS A 164 4.33 -13.79 -1.07
C HIS A 164 3.47 -13.40 -2.28
N PHE A 165 2.77 -14.36 -2.86
CA PHE A 165 1.83 -14.16 -3.95
C PHE A 165 2.44 -13.61 -5.24
N SER A 166 3.66 -14.02 -5.57
CA SER A 166 4.36 -13.57 -6.76
C SER A 166 5.13 -14.68 -7.45
N LEU A 167 5.46 -14.48 -8.73
CA LEU A 167 6.12 -15.48 -9.56
C LEU A 167 7.50 -15.88 -9.01
N PHE A 168 8.32 -14.92 -8.60
CA PHE A 168 9.68 -15.14 -8.08
C PHE A 168 9.83 -14.92 -6.57
N GLY A 169 8.74 -14.77 -5.84
CA GLY A 169 8.76 -14.48 -4.41
C GLY A 169 9.49 -15.53 -3.57
N ALA A 170 10.27 -15.08 -2.60
CA ALA A 170 11.15 -15.93 -1.78
C ALA A 170 10.43 -17.06 -1.02
N PHE A 171 9.14 -16.90 -0.68
CA PHE A 171 8.42 -17.88 0.14
C PHE A 171 7.53 -18.83 -0.66
N SER A 172 6.98 -18.39 -1.79
CA SER A 172 5.96 -19.16 -2.51
C SER A 172 6.14 -19.14 -4.03
N GLY A 173 7.17 -18.47 -4.54
CA GLY A 173 7.46 -18.34 -5.95
C GLY A 173 8.25 -19.51 -6.54
N PHE A 174 8.71 -19.29 -7.76
CA PHE A 174 9.48 -20.20 -8.60
C PHE A 174 10.84 -19.60 -8.91
N ASP A 175 11.73 -20.38 -9.51
CA ASP A 175 13.04 -19.88 -9.96
C ASP A 175 13.05 -19.55 -11.46
N SER A 176 12.06 -20.03 -12.22
CA SER A 176 11.87 -19.67 -13.63
C SER A 176 10.39 -19.61 -14.02
N ILE A 177 10.11 -19.01 -15.18
CA ILE A 177 8.76 -18.93 -15.76
C ILE A 177 8.29 -20.31 -16.20
N GLU A 178 9.18 -21.12 -16.74
CA GLU A 178 8.91 -22.49 -17.19
C GLU A 178 8.50 -23.40 -16.04
N GLU A 179 9.04 -23.21 -14.84
CA GLU A 179 8.59 -23.96 -13.66
C GLU A 179 7.12 -23.67 -13.32
N CYS A 180 6.66 -22.44 -13.55
CA CYS A 180 5.29 -22.03 -13.26
C CYS A 180 4.32 -22.41 -14.37
N PHE A 181 4.66 -22.09 -15.63
CA PHE A 181 3.75 -22.18 -16.78
C PHE A 181 4.00 -23.37 -17.72
N GLY A 182 5.16 -24.02 -17.62
CA GLY A 182 5.52 -25.19 -18.43
C GLY A 182 5.51 -24.87 -19.92
N ASP A 183 4.79 -25.69 -20.70
CA ASP A 183 4.61 -25.54 -22.16
C ASP A 183 3.79 -24.29 -22.56
N LEU A 184 3.11 -23.64 -21.62
CA LEU A 184 2.43 -22.37 -21.86
C LEU A 184 3.31 -21.13 -21.60
N SER A 185 4.57 -21.28 -21.16
CA SER A 185 5.50 -20.16 -20.96
C SER A 185 5.62 -19.23 -22.18
N PRO A 186 5.60 -19.71 -23.44
CA PRO A 186 5.63 -18.85 -24.63
C PRO A 186 4.41 -17.93 -24.79
N GLN A 187 3.36 -18.13 -24.02
CA GLN A 187 2.16 -17.27 -24.01
C GLN A 187 2.26 -16.12 -23.00
N ILE A 188 3.30 -16.09 -22.19
CA ILE A 188 3.60 -14.97 -21.29
C ILE A 188 4.54 -14.01 -22.05
N HIS A 189 4.12 -12.77 -22.19
CA HIS A 189 4.86 -11.75 -22.94
C HIS A 189 5.24 -10.54 -22.07
N ALA A 190 4.47 -10.28 -21.02
CA ALA A 190 4.69 -9.18 -20.10
C ALA A 190 4.73 -9.66 -18.65
N LEU A 191 5.54 -8.99 -17.83
CA LEU A 191 5.69 -9.24 -16.39
C LEU A 191 5.60 -7.90 -15.66
N GLU A 192 4.96 -7.89 -14.49
CA GLU A 192 4.81 -6.66 -13.69
C GLU A 192 5.91 -6.54 -12.64
N THR A 193 6.64 -5.42 -12.67
CA THR A 193 7.64 -5.06 -11.65
C THR A 193 6.99 -4.96 -10.27
N GLY A 194 5.88 -4.23 -10.19
CA GLY A 194 5.20 -3.86 -8.95
C GLY A 194 6.05 -2.95 -8.07
N LEU A 195 5.46 -2.39 -7.03
CA LEU A 195 6.07 -1.42 -6.11
C LEU A 195 7.34 -1.90 -5.36
N SER A 196 7.77 -3.14 -5.58
CA SER A 196 8.90 -3.75 -4.85
C SER A 196 10.16 -3.86 -5.68
N SER A 197 10.10 -3.60 -6.98
CA SER A 197 11.26 -3.65 -7.88
C SER A 197 11.11 -2.64 -9.01
N ASP A 198 12.21 -2.26 -9.62
CA ASP A 198 12.26 -1.37 -10.77
C ASP A 198 12.99 -2.03 -11.96
N PRO A 199 12.98 -1.42 -13.16
CA PRO A 199 13.69 -1.96 -14.31
C PRO A 199 15.19 -2.14 -14.10
N LEU A 200 15.84 -1.29 -13.28
CA LEU A 200 17.27 -1.42 -12.99
C LEU A 200 17.57 -2.70 -12.23
N MET A 201 16.78 -3.01 -11.21
CA MET A 201 16.86 -4.28 -10.49
C MET A 201 16.59 -5.46 -11.43
N ASN A 202 15.55 -5.41 -12.24
CA ASN A 202 15.12 -6.50 -13.11
C ASN A 202 16.14 -6.81 -14.24
N ARG A 203 16.86 -5.81 -14.76
CA ARG A 203 17.90 -5.99 -15.79
C ARG A 203 19.08 -6.87 -15.35
N ARG A 204 19.24 -7.09 -14.06
CA ARG A 204 20.26 -8.00 -13.51
C ARG A 204 19.95 -9.47 -13.77
N VAL A 205 18.70 -9.80 -14.09
CA VAL A 205 18.22 -11.17 -14.31
C VAL A 205 18.02 -11.40 -15.80
N ALA A 206 18.92 -12.17 -16.44
CA ALA A 206 18.94 -12.40 -17.88
C ALA A 206 17.66 -13.06 -18.41
N LEU A 207 17.05 -13.90 -17.62
CA LEU A 207 15.75 -14.56 -17.89
C LEU A 207 14.64 -13.55 -18.27
N LEU A 208 14.71 -12.31 -17.79
CA LEU A 208 13.65 -11.29 -17.99
C LEU A 208 13.78 -10.51 -19.30
N ASP A 209 14.87 -10.64 -20.05
CA ASP A 209 15.13 -9.85 -21.27
C ASP A 209 14.09 -10.07 -22.39
N GLY A 210 13.46 -11.23 -22.41
CA GLY A 210 12.43 -11.58 -23.40
C GLY A 210 11.04 -11.04 -23.13
N TYR A 211 10.85 -10.32 -22.01
CA TYR A 211 9.52 -9.89 -21.54
C TYR A 211 9.40 -8.38 -21.50
N THR A 212 8.21 -7.87 -21.81
CA THR A 212 7.89 -6.47 -21.57
C THR A 212 7.67 -6.27 -20.06
N MET A 213 8.53 -5.47 -19.44
CA MET A 213 8.38 -5.15 -18.02
C MET A 213 7.40 -3.99 -17.88
N VAL A 214 6.24 -4.28 -17.31
CA VAL A 214 5.18 -3.29 -17.04
C VAL A 214 5.17 -2.88 -15.58
N SER A 215 4.73 -1.65 -15.32
CA SER A 215 4.56 -1.11 -13.97
C SER A 215 3.15 -0.59 -13.79
N ASN A 216 2.48 -1.04 -12.73
CA ASN A 216 1.14 -0.59 -12.40
C ASN A 216 1.01 -0.34 -10.89
N SER A 217 0.08 0.51 -10.53
CA SER A 217 0.00 1.05 -9.16
C SER A 217 -0.46 0.06 -8.09
N ASP A 218 -1.14 -1.02 -8.46
CA ASP A 218 -1.87 -1.90 -7.53
C ASP A 218 -2.73 -1.06 -6.55
N ALA A 219 -3.44 -0.07 -7.13
CA ALA A 219 -4.14 0.94 -6.35
C ALA A 219 -5.36 0.37 -5.62
N HIS A 220 -5.39 0.51 -4.29
CA HIS A 220 -6.50 0.18 -3.40
C HIS A 220 -7.30 1.43 -2.99
N SER A 221 -7.07 2.55 -3.65
CA SER A 221 -7.87 3.77 -3.56
C SER A 221 -7.61 4.65 -4.79
N PRO A 222 -8.57 5.45 -5.27
CA PRO A 222 -8.41 6.26 -6.47
C PRO A 222 -7.24 7.25 -6.42
N ALA A 223 -6.94 7.80 -5.24
CA ALA A 223 -5.82 8.71 -5.04
C ALA A 223 -4.43 8.07 -5.26
N LYS A 224 -4.33 6.74 -5.25
CA LYS A 224 -3.10 6.00 -5.48
C LYS A 224 -2.88 5.59 -6.95
N LEU A 225 -3.82 5.89 -7.83
CA LEU A 225 -3.64 5.73 -9.28
C LEU A 225 -2.34 6.38 -9.75
N GLY A 226 -1.66 5.72 -10.68
CA GLY A 226 -0.50 6.25 -11.39
C GLY A 226 0.74 6.48 -10.54
N ARG A 227 0.81 5.94 -9.32
CA ARG A 227 2.09 5.93 -8.58
C ARG A 227 3.13 5.04 -9.25
N GLU A 228 2.68 4.07 -10.04
CA GLU A 228 3.38 3.40 -11.13
C GLU A 228 2.49 3.41 -12.36
N SER A 229 3.07 3.49 -13.55
CA SER A 229 2.33 3.48 -14.81
C SER A 229 3.21 3.25 -16.02
N ASN A 230 2.59 2.85 -17.11
CA ASN A 230 3.24 2.56 -18.37
C ASN A 230 3.13 3.76 -19.33
N LEU A 231 4.19 4.05 -20.05
CA LEU A 231 4.23 5.01 -21.16
C LEU A 231 3.98 4.25 -22.45
N ILE A 232 2.86 4.52 -23.09
CA ILE A 232 2.45 3.87 -24.35
C ILE A 232 2.46 4.89 -25.48
N ASP A 233 3.19 4.59 -26.54
CA ASP A 233 3.28 5.39 -27.77
C ASP A 233 2.65 4.63 -28.94
N ALA A 234 1.38 4.37 -28.81
CA ALA A 234 0.55 3.64 -29.77
C ALA A 234 -0.85 4.24 -29.82
N ALA A 235 -1.69 3.75 -30.72
CA ALA A 235 -3.10 4.13 -30.77
C ALA A 235 -3.81 3.74 -29.46
N LEU A 236 -4.77 4.55 -29.05
CA LEU A 236 -5.59 4.27 -27.87
C LEU A 236 -6.69 3.25 -28.25
N SER A 237 -6.33 1.95 -28.24
CA SER A 237 -7.22 0.82 -28.50
C SER A 237 -6.67 -0.44 -27.85
N PHE A 238 -7.51 -1.45 -27.59
CA PHE A 238 -7.08 -2.71 -26.99
C PHE A 238 -6.08 -3.47 -27.88
N PRO A 239 -6.27 -3.60 -29.22
CA PRO A 239 -5.30 -4.29 -30.06
C PRO A 239 -3.92 -3.62 -30.06
N ALA A 240 -3.87 -2.28 -30.07
CA ALA A 240 -2.60 -1.56 -30.00
C ALA A 240 -1.92 -1.67 -28.63
N LEU A 241 -2.70 -1.65 -27.54
CA LEU A 241 -2.21 -1.94 -26.19
C LEU A 241 -1.64 -3.37 -26.11
N LYS A 242 -2.39 -4.37 -26.58
CA LYS A 242 -1.95 -5.77 -26.62
C LYS A 242 -0.62 -5.90 -27.36
N MET A 243 -0.50 -5.32 -28.55
CA MET A 243 0.75 -5.33 -29.32
C MET A 243 1.90 -4.71 -28.54
N ALA A 244 1.68 -3.57 -27.89
CA ALA A 244 2.71 -2.90 -27.07
C ALA A 244 3.17 -3.78 -25.90
N LEU A 245 2.25 -4.49 -25.26
CA LEU A 245 2.56 -5.37 -24.12
C LEU A 245 3.21 -6.69 -24.55
N GLU A 246 2.83 -7.24 -25.72
CA GLU A 246 3.33 -8.54 -26.18
C GLU A 246 4.65 -8.44 -26.94
N THR A 247 4.87 -7.38 -27.70
CA THR A 247 6.05 -7.23 -28.57
C THR A 247 7.00 -6.14 -28.14
N GLY A 248 6.57 -5.25 -27.24
CA GLY A 248 7.31 -4.04 -26.87
C GLY A 248 7.24 -2.93 -27.93
N GLU A 249 6.57 -3.14 -29.10
CA GLU A 249 6.37 -2.12 -30.12
C GLU A 249 5.28 -1.13 -29.67
N GLY A 250 5.65 0.14 -29.54
CA GLY A 250 4.77 1.16 -28.95
C GLY A 250 4.82 1.19 -27.41
N PHE A 251 5.57 0.31 -26.75
CA PHE A 251 5.88 0.44 -25.33
C PHE A 251 7.08 1.39 -25.16
N ALA A 252 6.85 2.58 -24.58
CA ALA A 252 7.85 3.63 -24.52
C ALA A 252 8.66 3.67 -23.22
N GLY A 253 8.18 3.02 -22.14
CA GLY A 253 8.85 2.96 -20.85
C GLY A 253 7.88 2.96 -19.68
N THR A 254 8.39 3.23 -18.47
CA THR A 254 7.60 3.19 -17.23
C THR A 254 7.85 4.38 -16.33
N LEU A 255 6.87 4.67 -15.48
CA LEU A 255 7.02 5.49 -14.29
C LEU A 255 7.01 4.56 -13.08
N GLU A 256 8.02 4.67 -12.26
CA GLU A 256 8.28 3.72 -11.17
C GLU A 256 8.17 4.41 -9.82
N PHE A 257 7.69 3.68 -8.85
CA PHE A 257 7.84 3.99 -7.45
C PHE A 257 9.28 3.69 -6.99
N TYR A 258 9.72 4.24 -5.89
CA TYR A 258 11.02 3.89 -5.31
C TYR A 258 10.93 2.55 -4.58
N PRO A 259 11.58 1.47 -5.05
CA PRO A 259 11.48 0.14 -4.42
C PRO A 259 11.90 0.13 -2.96
N GLU A 260 12.79 1.06 -2.56
CA GLU A 260 13.25 1.20 -1.19
C GLU A 260 12.13 1.56 -0.21
N GLU A 261 11.03 2.18 -0.66
CA GLU A 261 9.86 2.43 0.19
C GLU A 261 9.09 1.14 0.52
N GLY A 262 9.29 0.09 -0.28
CA GLY A 262 8.64 -1.21 -0.09
C GLY A 262 9.02 -1.83 1.26
N LYS A 263 8.00 -2.31 2.00
CA LYS A 263 8.16 -2.88 3.36
C LYS A 263 8.95 -4.19 3.44
N TYR A 264 9.42 -4.71 2.32
CA TYR A 264 10.23 -5.93 2.22
C TYR A 264 11.42 -5.75 1.27
N HIS A 265 11.89 -4.51 1.07
CA HIS A 265 12.98 -4.25 0.13
C HIS A 265 14.28 -4.95 0.56
N LEU A 266 14.74 -4.71 1.79
CA LEU A 266 15.90 -5.36 2.38
C LEU A 266 15.50 -6.50 3.32
N ASP A 267 16.50 -7.31 3.68
CA ASP A 267 16.37 -8.35 4.69
C ASP A 267 16.21 -7.73 6.07
N GLY A 268 15.53 -8.41 6.99
CA GLY A 268 15.45 -7.87 8.32
C GLY A 268 14.73 -8.71 9.36
N HIS A 269 14.78 -8.18 10.58
CA HIS A 269 14.04 -8.67 11.73
C HIS A 269 13.48 -7.49 12.51
N ARG A 270 12.22 -7.12 12.22
CA ARG A 270 11.55 -5.92 12.75
C ARG A 270 11.58 -5.84 14.27
N ASN A 271 11.33 -6.95 14.97
CA ASN A 271 11.29 -6.96 16.44
C ASN A 271 12.63 -6.58 17.10
N CYS A 272 13.74 -6.70 16.37
CA CYS A 272 15.08 -6.32 16.83
C CYS A 272 15.59 -5.06 16.13
N HIS A 273 14.79 -4.42 15.27
CA HIS A 273 15.20 -3.27 14.44
C HIS A 273 16.46 -3.56 13.61
N VAL A 274 16.61 -4.79 13.14
CA VAL A 274 17.74 -5.22 12.30
C VAL A 274 17.33 -5.15 10.85
N CYS A 275 18.04 -4.34 10.07
CA CYS A 275 17.94 -4.23 8.62
C CYS A 275 19.29 -4.59 8.04
N LEU A 276 19.35 -5.52 7.11
CA LEU A 276 20.59 -6.07 6.55
C LEU A 276 20.53 -6.09 5.01
N THR A 277 21.67 -5.87 4.39
CA THR A 277 21.86 -6.20 2.98
C THR A 277 21.91 -7.71 2.78
N PRO A 278 21.76 -8.22 1.54
CA PRO A 278 21.92 -9.64 1.25
C PRO A 278 23.25 -10.21 1.73
N GLN A 279 24.34 -9.50 1.49
CA GLN A 279 25.70 -9.90 1.88
C GLN A 279 25.88 -9.97 3.41
N GLU A 280 25.27 -9.04 4.14
CA GLU A 280 25.27 -9.06 5.61
C GLU A 280 24.43 -10.23 6.13
N THR A 281 23.31 -10.53 5.50
CA THR A 281 22.45 -11.68 5.86
C THR A 281 23.21 -12.99 5.68
N GLU A 282 23.95 -13.16 4.59
CA GLU A 282 24.80 -14.33 4.36
C GLU A 282 25.90 -14.44 5.43
N LYS A 283 26.56 -13.34 5.76
CA LYS A 283 27.58 -13.29 6.82
C LYS A 283 27.05 -13.77 8.18
N TYR A 284 25.78 -13.48 8.48
CA TYR A 284 25.11 -13.93 9.71
C TYR A 284 24.39 -15.29 9.54
N GLY A 285 24.59 -16.00 8.44
CA GLY A 285 24.00 -17.32 8.17
C GLY A 285 22.47 -17.29 8.15
N GLY A 286 21.87 -16.19 7.67
CA GLY A 286 20.40 -16.01 7.61
C GLY A 286 19.73 -15.82 8.96
N ARG A 287 20.49 -15.45 10.00
CA ARG A 287 19.98 -15.28 11.37
C ARG A 287 20.21 -13.86 11.89
N CYS A 288 19.24 -13.38 12.65
CA CYS A 288 19.32 -12.08 13.31
C CYS A 288 20.52 -12.04 14.30
N PRO A 289 21.45 -11.09 14.15
CA PRO A 289 22.62 -10.97 15.03
C PRO A 289 22.27 -10.64 16.49
N VAL A 290 21.04 -10.13 16.74
CA VAL A 290 20.59 -9.76 18.07
C VAL A 290 19.93 -10.93 18.81
N CYS A 291 19.02 -11.69 18.16
CA CYS A 291 18.23 -12.72 18.84
C CYS A 291 18.40 -14.14 18.26
N GLY A 292 19.21 -14.33 17.21
CA GLY A 292 19.46 -15.63 16.57
C GLY A 292 18.29 -16.22 15.77
N LYS A 293 17.12 -15.57 15.70
CA LYS A 293 15.98 -16.02 14.90
C LYS A 293 16.26 -15.86 13.42
N LYS A 294 15.53 -16.62 12.59
CA LYS A 294 15.60 -16.51 11.14
C LYS A 294 15.21 -15.11 10.68
N ILE A 295 15.98 -14.55 9.76
CA ILE A 295 15.71 -13.26 9.12
C ILE A 295 14.63 -13.43 8.04
N THR A 296 13.78 -12.42 7.87
CA THR A 296 12.88 -12.31 6.73
C THR A 296 13.68 -11.85 5.52
N ILE A 297 13.68 -12.68 4.47
CA ILE A 297 14.38 -12.39 3.21
C ILE A 297 13.60 -11.33 2.44
N GLY A 298 14.30 -10.28 2.03
CA GLY A 298 13.75 -9.19 1.24
C GLY A 298 13.78 -9.45 -0.27
N VAL A 299 13.19 -8.50 -0.99
CA VAL A 299 13.09 -8.56 -2.46
C VAL A 299 14.48 -8.49 -3.10
N LEU A 300 15.34 -7.58 -2.64
CA LEU A 300 16.69 -7.41 -3.20
C LEU A 300 17.51 -8.70 -3.06
N HIS A 301 17.46 -9.36 -1.91
CA HIS A 301 18.17 -10.62 -1.69
C HIS A 301 17.66 -11.72 -2.63
N ARG A 302 16.33 -11.84 -2.78
CA ARG A 302 15.76 -12.83 -3.68
C ARG A 302 16.14 -12.57 -5.14
N LEU A 303 16.13 -11.31 -5.55
CA LEU A 303 16.57 -10.91 -6.88
C LEU A 303 18.07 -11.25 -7.09
N GLU A 304 18.93 -10.97 -6.12
CA GLU A 304 20.37 -11.31 -6.19
C GLU A 304 20.63 -12.82 -6.33
N GLN A 305 19.78 -13.66 -5.73
CA GLN A 305 19.88 -15.12 -5.92
C GLN A 305 19.64 -15.56 -7.36
N LEU A 306 18.87 -14.79 -8.15
CA LEU A 306 18.58 -15.08 -9.56
C LEU A 306 19.34 -14.15 -10.52
N ALA A 307 20.06 -13.15 -10.02
CA ALA A 307 20.80 -12.20 -10.82
C ALA A 307 22.12 -12.84 -11.34
N GLU A 308 22.36 -12.64 -12.62
CA GLU A 308 23.56 -13.11 -13.33
C GLU A 308 24.44 -11.95 -13.79
N ARG A 309 23.98 -10.70 -13.59
CA ARG A 309 24.57 -9.47 -14.11
C ARG A 309 24.82 -8.45 -13.00
N PRO A 310 25.81 -7.55 -13.16
CA PRO A 310 26.09 -6.49 -12.20
C PRO A 310 24.94 -5.45 -12.14
N GLU A 311 24.97 -4.63 -11.10
CA GLU A 311 23.90 -3.63 -10.82
C GLU A 311 23.77 -2.55 -11.89
N ASP A 312 24.87 -2.21 -12.57
CA ASP A 312 24.92 -1.17 -13.61
C ASP A 312 24.65 -1.70 -15.02
N PHE A 313 24.32 -2.98 -15.17
CA PHE A 313 24.04 -3.56 -16.48
C PHE A 313 22.76 -2.97 -17.11
N VAL A 314 22.90 -2.49 -18.34
CA VAL A 314 21.78 -1.97 -19.15
C VAL A 314 21.74 -2.70 -20.49
N PRO A 315 20.70 -3.51 -20.78
CA PRO A 315 20.51 -4.13 -22.09
C PRO A 315 20.45 -3.10 -23.22
N GLN A 316 20.88 -3.48 -24.42
CA GLN A 316 20.94 -2.56 -25.59
C GLN A 316 19.55 -1.99 -25.94
N ASN A 317 18.48 -2.77 -25.76
CA ASN A 317 17.09 -2.39 -26.08
C ASN A 317 16.28 -2.02 -24.83
N ALA A 318 16.95 -1.68 -23.72
CA ALA A 318 16.28 -1.32 -22.49
C ALA A 318 15.36 -0.12 -22.65
N LYS A 319 14.10 -0.27 -22.28
CA LYS A 319 13.16 0.84 -22.25
C LYS A 319 13.54 1.83 -21.13
N PRO A 320 13.37 3.13 -21.33
CA PRO A 320 13.59 4.12 -20.28
C PRO A 320 12.57 3.99 -19.14
N PHE A 321 12.96 4.44 -17.98
CA PHE A 321 12.05 4.57 -16.83
C PHE A 321 12.39 5.82 -16.03
N GLN A 322 11.46 6.28 -15.22
CA GLN A 322 11.64 7.42 -14.34
C GLN A 322 11.01 7.12 -12.96
N HIS A 323 11.78 7.29 -11.91
CA HIS A 323 11.22 7.26 -10.56
C HIS A 323 10.44 8.53 -10.26
N LEU A 324 9.25 8.37 -9.71
CA LEU A 324 8.40 9.47 -9.26
C LEU A 324 7.93 9.24 -7.82
N MET A 325 7.61 10.34 -7.18
CA MET A 325 6.90 10.40 -5.91
C MET A 325 5.58 11.13 -6.15
N PRO A 326 4.45 10.68 -5.60
CA PRO A 326 3.18 11.39 -5.74
C PRO A 326 3.26 12.87 -5.35
N LEU A 327 2.67 13.76 -6.13
CA LEU A 327 2.76 15.21 -5.91
C LEU A 327 2.33 15.65 -4.50
N PRO A 328 1.29 15.07 -3.86
CA PRO A 328 0.98 15.38 -2.45
C PRO A 328 2.12 15.06 -1.48
N GLU A 329 2.90 14.02 -1.76
CA GLU A 329 4.06 13.62 -0.95
C GLU A 329 5.25 14.57 -1.20
N VAL A 330 5.47 15.00 -2.45
CA VAL A 330 6.45 16.05 -2.79
C VAL A 330 6.12 17.37 -2.10
N ILE A 331 4.86 17.79 -2.11
CA ILE A 331 4.37 19.00 -1.40
C ILE A 331 4.64 18.86 0.10
N ALA A 332 4.29 17.72 0.66
CA ALA A 332 4.48 17.45 2.09
C ALA A 332 5.96 17.47 2.50
N ALA A 333 6.81 16.80 1.73
CA ALA A 333 8.25 16.77 1.95
C ALA A 333 8.88 18.16 1.79
N SER A 334 8.41 18.95 0.84
CA SER A 334 8.91 20.32 0.60
C SER A 334 8.52 21.31 1.69
N LEU A 335 7.31 21.19 2.23
CA LEU A 335 6.76 22.17 3.19
C LEU A 335 6.84 21.70 4.66
N GLY A 336 7.28 20.47 4.92
CA GLY A 336 7.32 19.91 6.28
C GLY A 336 5.94 19.68 6.89
N ILE A 337 4.95 19.34 6.09
CA ILE A 337 3.55 19.09 6.48
C ILE A 337 3.16 17.63 6.25
N SER A 338 1.97 17.24 6.70
CA SER A 338 1.45 15.91 6.41
C SER A 338 0.86 15.85 5.00
N ALA A 339 1.20 14.83 4.21
CA ALA A 339 0.62 14.58 2.87
C ALA A 339 -0.90 14.34 2.90
N ALA A 340 -1.41 13.77 3.99
CA ALA A 340 -2.86 13.56 4.20
C ALA A 340 -3.55 14.76 4.87
N GLY A 341 -2.88 15.90 5.00
CA GLY A 341 -3.41 17.08 5.67
C GLY A 341 -4.07 18.06 4.69
N ASN A 342 -5.10 18.78 5.14
CA ASN A 342 -5.85 19.76 4.34
C ASN A 342 -4.95 20.81 3.65
N LYS A 343 -3.82 21.19 4.25
CA LYS A 343 -2.88 22.14 3.64
C LYS A 343 -2.20 21.56 2.39
N ALA A 344 -1.83 20.28 2.44
CA ALA A 344 -1.24 19.59 1.29
C ALA A 344 -2.29 19.41 0.18
N GLU A 345 -3.51 19.05 0.53
CA GLU A 345 -4.63 18.92 -0.42
C GLU A 345 -4.98 20.24 -1.10
N GLN A 346 -5.11 21.33 -0.33
CA GLN A 346 -5.35 22.67 -0.89
C GLN A 346 -4.24 23.09 -1.87
N LYS A 347 -2.97 22.86 -1.51
CA LYS A 347 -1.84 23.17 -2.38
C LYS A 347 -1.82 22.27 -3.61
N TYR A 348 -2.18 21.00 -3.48
CA TYR A 348 -2.31 20.06 -4.58
C TYR A 348 -3.37 20.53 -5.59
N ILE A 349 -4.59 20.84 -5.13
CA ILE A 349 -5.66 21.35 -5.99
C ILE A 349 -5.28 22.68 -6.66
N GLN A 350 -4.60 23.58 -5.92
CA GLN A 350 -4.10 24.84 -6.48
C GLN A 350 -3.14 24.58 -7.65
N LEU A 351 -2.17 23.66 -7.48
CA LEU A 351 -1.21 23.33 -8.53
C LEU A 351 -1.89 22.69 -9.74
N LEU A 352 -2.82 21.76 -9.53
CA LEU A 352 -3.60 21.16 -10.62
C LEU A 352 -4.39 22.19 -11.41
N THR A 353 -5.02 23.15 -10.71
CA THR A 353 -5.81 24.22 -11.35
C THR A 353 -4.97 25.14 -12.23
N GLN A 354 -3.72 25.41 -11.82
CA GLN A 354 -2.85 26.36 -12.50
C GLN A 354 -1.93 25.72 -13.56
N LEU A 355 -1.52 24.49 -13.35
CA LEU A 355 -0.45 23.85 -14.13
C LEU A 355 -0.88 22.57 -14.85
N GLY A 356 -2.10 22.08 -14.60
CA GLY A 356 -2.60 20.84 -15.19
C GLY A 356 -2.34 19.60 -14.34
N PRO A 357 -2.41 18.38 -14.93
CA PRO A 357 -2.39 17.13 -14.21
C PRO A 357 -1.04 16.83 -13.56
N GLU A 358 -1.09 16.00 -12.50
CA GLU A 358 0.07 15.65 -11.65
C GLU A 358 1.30 15.16 -12.44
N ALA A 359 1.11 14.22 -13.38
CA ALA A 359 2.21 13.68 -14.16
C ALA A 359 2.91 14.78 -15.01
N GLN A 360 2.14 15.71 -15.58
CA GLN A 360 2.67 16.86 -16.31
C GLN A 360 3.48 17.77 -15.37
N ILE A 361 2.95 18.07 -14.18
CA ILE A 361 3.64 18.90 -13.19
C ILE A 361 4.96 18.26 -12.77
N LEU A 362 4.94 16.98 -12.45
CA LEU A 362 6.13 16.27 -11.98
C LEU A 362 7.20 16.10 -13.04
N ARG A 363 6.83 15.97 -14.33
CA ARG A 363 7.75 15.58 -15.40
C ARG A 363 8.12 16.70 -16.36
N GLU A 364 7.17 17.55 -16.74
CA GLU A 364 7.27 18.40 -17.93
C GLU A 364 7.22 19.90 -17.62
N THR A 365 6.37 20.31 -16.67
CA THR A 365 6.18 21.74 -16.34
C THR A 365 7.50 22.38 -15.93
N SER A 366 7.76 23.61 -16.38
CA SER A 366 8.98 24.32 -16.06
C SER A 366 9.11 24.59 -14.56
N LEU A 367 10.32 24.49 -14.02
CA LEU A 367 10.57 24.79 -12.59
C LEU A 367 10.20 26.23 -12.25
N HIS A 368 10.27 27.15 -13.22
CA HIS A 368 9.84 28.52 -13.06
C HIS A 368 8.34 28.64 -12.82
N ASP A 369 7.51 27.97 -13.64
CA ASP A 369 6.06 28.00 -13.48
C ASP A 369 5.62 27.31 -12.19
N ILE A 370 6.30 26.21 -11.82
CA ILE A 370 6.08 25.53 -10.54
C ILE A 370 6.41 26.48 -9.37
N ALA A 371 7.50 27.24 -9.47
CA ALA A 371 7.87 28.20 -8.43
C ALA A 371 6.86 29.34 -8.28
N LEU A 372 6.31 29.84 -9.40
CA LEU A 372 5.26 30.86 -9.38
C LEU A 372 3.95 30.34 -8.77
N ALA A 373 3.54 29.13 -9.10
CA ALA A 373 2.28 28.53 -8.63
C ALA A 373 2.40 27.94 -7.20
N GLY A 374 3.51 27.26 -6.90
CA GLY A 374 3.69 26.45 -5.70
C GLY A 374 4.67 27.01 -4.66
N GLY A 375 5.54 27.93 -5.09
CA GLY A 375 6.66 28.43 -4.31
C GLY A 375 7.98 27.72 -4.65
N SER A 376 9.10 28.40 -4.41
CA SER A 376 10.45 27.95 -4.73
C SER A 376 10.83 26.62 -4.11
N ARG A 377 10.29 26.32 -2.93
CA ARG A 377 10.60 25.09 -2.18
C ARG A 377 9.99 23.84 -2.86
N ILE A 378 8.76 23.94 -3.38
CA ILE A 378 8.13 22.83 -4.13
C ILE A 378 8.85 22.65 -5.45
N ALA A 379 9.22 23.75 -6.15
CA ALA A 379 10.01 23.68 -7.36
C ALA A 379 11.37 23.00 -7.16
N GLU A 380 12.08 23.31 -6.05
CA GLU A 380 13.32 22.63 -5.69
C GLU A 380 13.09 21.14 -5.38
N GLY A 381 12.00 20.79 -4.69
CA GLY A 381 11.65 19.39 -4.42
C GLY A 381 11.40 18.61 -5.71
N ILE A 382 10.66 19.17 -6.66
CA ILE A 382 10.42 18.56 -7.97
C ILE A 382 11.71 18.47 -8.79
N LYS A 383 12.57 19.49 -8.72
CA LYS A 383 13.89 19.45 -9.38
C LYS A 383 14.73 18.28 -8.86
N ARG A 384 14.86 18.13 -7.54
CA ARG A 384 15.60 17.02 -6.92
C ARG A 384 15.03 15.66 -7.32
N LEU A 385 13.70 15.56 -7.36
CA LEU A 385 13.03 14.34 -7.81
C LEU A 385 13.38 14.01 -9.27
N ARG A 386 13.32 14.99 -10.18
CA ARG A 386 13.67 14.82 -11.61
C ARG A 386 15.14 14.46 -11.82
N GLU A 387 16.03 14.94 -10.98
CA GLU A 387 17.47 14.67 -11.01
C GLU A 387 17.85 13.38 -10.25
N GLY A 388 16.88 12.71 -9.60
CA GLY A 388 17.13 11.53 -8.77
C GLY A 388 17.91 11.85 -7.47
N CYS A 389 18.00 13.13 -7.10
CA CYS A 389 18.69 13.61 -5.90
C CYS A 389 17.81 13.42 -4.65
N VAL A 390 17.56 12.18 -4.27
CA VAL A 390 16.71 11.80 -3.14
C VAL A 390 17.49 11.04 -2.08
N ILE A 391 17.03 11.14 -0.83
CA ILE A 391 17.61 10.42 0.31
C ILE A 391 16.74 9.18 0.53
N LYS A 392 17.34 8.00 0.41
CA LYS A 392 16.66 6.72 0.48
C LYS A 392 16.90 6.06 1.85
N SER A 393 15.85 5.56 2.47
CA SER A 393 15.89 4.71 3.67
C SER A 393 15.04 3.48 3.39
N ALA A 394 15.67 2.34 3.19
CA ALA A 394 14.99 1.13 2.74
C ALA A 394 14.11 0.50 3.82
N GLY A 395 12.98 -0.05 3.39
CA GLY A 395 12.08 -0.82 4.24
C GLY A 395 12.53 -2.28 4.39
N PHE A 396 12.08 -2.94 5.46
CA PHE A 396 12.45 -4.32 5.78
C PHE A 396 11.40 -4.96 6.71
N ASP A 397 11.21 -6.25 6.61
CA ASP A 397 10.39 -7.10 7.49
C ASP A 397 9.03 -6.49 7.91
N GLY A 398 8.33 -5.85 6.96
CA GLY A 398 7.03 -5.23 7.19
C GLY A 398 7.07 -3.77 7.65
N GLU A 399 8.25 -3.17 7.79
CA GLU A 399 8.43 -1.72 7.99
C GLU A 399 8.64 -1.04 6.63
N TYR A 400 7.87 0.02 6.37
CA TYR A 400 8.01 0.81 5.16
C TYR A 400 9.29 1.65 5.18
N GLY A 401 9.95 1.71 4.05
CA GLY A 401 11.04 2.65 3.83
C GLY A 401 10.54 4.08 3.66
N LYS A 402 11.45 4.99 3.38
CA LYS A 402 11.14 6.41 3.21
C LYS A 402 12.04 7.03 2.16
N ILE A 403 11.46 7.88 1.32
CA ILE A 403 12.19 8.77 0.43
C ILE A 403 12.04 10.19 0.94
N ALA A 404 13.15 10.90 1.08
CA ALA A 404 13.15 12.29 1.48
C ALA A 404 13.84 13.17 0.43
N LEU A 405 13.26 14.33 0.15
CA LEU A 405 13.78 15.31 -0.80
C LEU A 405 14.75 16.29 -0.17
N PHE A 406 14.70 16.42 1.15
CA PHE A 406 15.49 17.38 1.94
C PHE A 406 16.03 16.71 3.20
N THR A 407 17.22 17.13 3.62
CA THR A 407 17.78 16.68 4.90
C THR A 407 17.01 17.29 6.08
N PRO A 408 17.08 16.69 7.28
CA PRO A 408 16.49 17.29 8.48
C PRO A 408 17.03 18.70 8.82
N GLU A 409 18.27 19.00 8.44
CA GLU A 409 18.92 20.29 8.63
C GLU A 409 18.35 21.35 7.68
N GLU A 410 18.17 20.99 6.38
CA GLU A 410 17.52 21.86 5.41
C GLU A 410 16.08 22.16 5.79
N MET A 411 15.37 21.20 6.41
CA MET A 411 14.00 21.40 6.90
C MET A 411 13.95 22.33 8.10
N LYS A 412 14.92 22.25 9.02
CA LYS A 412 15.00 23.16 10.18
C LYS A 412 15.35 24.59 9.78
N ASN A 413 16.29 24.77 8.85
CA ASN A 413 16.70 26.09 8.37
C ASN A 413 15.59 26.82 7.61
N ALA A 414 14.74 26.09 6.88
CA ALA A 414 13.58 26.66 6.21
C ALA A 414 12.50 27.19 7.17
N SER A 415 12.30 26.54 8.31
CA SER A 415 11.33 27.03 9.33
C SER A 415 11.81 28.30 10.08
N GLY A 416 13.12 28.60 10.04
CA GLY A 416 13.68 29.82 10.62
C GLY A 416 13.76 31.03 9.67
N GLN A 417 13.69 30.80 8.35
CA GLN A 417 13.85 31.84 7.33
C GLN A 417 12.54 32.34 6.67
N LEU A 418 11.41 31.72 6.92
CA LEU A 418 10.11 32.14 6.36
C LEU A 418 9.57 33.46 6.93
N SER A 419 10.32 34.12 7.80
CA SER A 419 9.92 35.42 8.40
C SER A 419 10.58 36.63 7.77
N PHE A 420 11.59 36.54 6.89
CA PHE A 420 12.37 37.73 6.49
C PHE A 420 12.79 37.88 5.04
N LEU A 421 12.49 36.98 4.11
CA LEU A 421 13.04 37.02 2.74
C LEU A 421 12.05 36.92 1.59
N GLU A 422 10.76 37.17 1.78
CA GLU A 422 9.82 37.31 0.67
C GLU A 422 9.91 38.70 -0.03
N GLU A 423 10.73 39.64 0.44
CA GLU A 423 10.77 41.01 -0.12
C GLU A 423 12.03 41.38 -0.92
N ILE A 424 13.08 40.57 -0.98
CA ILE A 424 14.31 40.99 -1.71
C ILE A 424 14.90 39.84 -2.53
N ALA A 425 14.38 39.52 -3.67
CA ALA A 425 15.15 38.88 -4.76
C ALA A 425 14.50 38.98 -6.15
N VAL A 426 14.20 40.22 -6.56
CA VAL A 426 14.23 40.56 -7.97
C VAL A 426 15.52 41.33 -8.24
N GLY A 427 16.51 40.68 -8.81
CA GLY A 427 17.68 41.35 -9.39
C GLY A 427 19.05 40.91 -8.84
N ARG A 428 19.71 40.02 -9.51
CA ARG A 428 20.99 40.16 -10.21
C ARG A 428 21.68 38.83 -10.51
N VAL A 429 21.89 38.66 -11.77
CA VAL A 429 22.76 37.64 -12.39
C VAL A 429 24.22 38.00 -12.13
N SER A 430 25.09 37.04 -11.79
CA SER A 430 26.49 36.95 -12.23
C SER A 430 27.16 35.63 -11.83
N SER A 431 27.44 34.84 -12.78
CA SER A 431 28.62 34.07 -13.23
C SER A 431 29.59 33.41 -12.24
N ALA A 432 29.66 32.07 -12.42
CA ALA A 432 30.80 31.18 -12.66
C ALA A 432 31.75 30.74 -11.52
N PRO A 433 32.52 29.67 -11.69
CA PRO A 433 32.61 28.53 -10.76
C PRO A 433 33.98 28.38 -10.09
N GLN A 434 34.06 27.69 -8.99
CA GLN A 434 35.36 27.11 -8.55
C GLN A 434 35.20 25.83 -7.72
N SER A 435 35.76 24.77 -8.30
CA SER A 435 36.60 23.69 -7.76
C SER A 435 36.34 23.12 -6.36
N ALA A 436 36.19 21.80 -6.36
CA ALA A 436 36.28 20.90 -5.20
C ALA A 436 37.66 20.94 -4.50
N PRO A 437 37.73 20.50 -3.28
CA PRO A 437 38.88 19.70 -2.86
C PRO A 437 38.51 18.33 -2.27
N SER A 438 39.42 17.43 -2.56
CA SER A 438 39.52 16.03 -2.26
C SER A 438 39.75 15.72 -0.78
N VAL A 439 39.15 14.60 -0.37
CA VAL A 439 39.53 13.51 0.53
C VAL A 439 40.77 13.68 1.45
N SER A 440 40.60 13.39 2.73
CA SER A 440 41.56 12.54 3.46
C SER A 440 40.89 11.77 4.59
N ALA A 441 41.22 10.49 4.64
CA ALA A 441 40.85 9.52 5.65
C ALA A 441 41.57 9.81 6.98
N ALA A 442 40.93 9.49 8.09
CA ALA A 442 41.59 9.18 9.34
C ALA A 442 40.82 8.08 10.07
N GLU A 443 41.38 6.89 10.04
CA GLU A 443 41.14 5.81 11.00
C GLU A 443 41.54 6.28 12.40
N GLN A 444 40.69 6.01 13.39
CA GLN A 444 41.17 5.75 14.74
C GLN A 444 40.25 4.76 15.46
N ALA A 445 40.86 3.64 15.82
CA ALA A 445 40.33 2.59 16.65
C ALA A 445 40.13 3.08 18.10
N PHE A 446 39.03 2.63 18.73
CA PHE A 446 38.98 2.48 20.18
C PHE A 446 38.27 1.17 20.55
N GLY A 447 39.02 0.23 21.07
CA GLY A 447 38.51 -0.87 21.85
C GLY A 447 38.23 -0.41 23.28
N GLY A 448 37.20 -0.97 23.89
CA GLY A 448 36.85 -0.74 25.28
C GLY A 448 35.65 -1.57 25.69
N THR A 449 35.93 -2.69 26.36
CA THR A 449 34.93 -3.48 27.12
C THR A 449 34.37 -2.65 28.28
N GLY A 450 33.06 -2.56 28.37
CA GLY A 450 32.40 -1.96 29.51
C GLY A 450 30.89 -2.18 29.42
N SER A 451 30.38 -3.05 30.30
CA SER A 451 28.95 -3.19 30.58
C SER A 451 28.40 -1.87 31.12
N GLU A 452 27.66 -1.16 30.31
CA GLU A 452 26.88 0.01 30.79
C GLU A 452 25.38 -0.28 30.68
N GLU A 453 24.77 -0.27 31.85
CA GLU A 453 23.33 -0.07 32.04
C GLU A 453 22.87 1.13 31.22
N VAL A 454 22.00 0.91 30.25
CA VAL A 454 21.37 1.97 29.47
C VAL A 454 20.52 2.81 30.42
N ARG A 455 21.07 3.92 30.90
CA ARG A 455 20.34 5.00 31.58
C ARG A 455 19.28 5.50 30.61
N ARG A 456 18.01 5.23 30.93
CA ARG A 456 16.85 5.85 30.27
C ARG A 456 16.97 7.37 30.39
N ALA A 457 17.23 8.06 29.28
CA ALA A 457 17.20 9.50 29.24
C ALA A 457 15.79 9.98 29.65
N ASP A 458 15.69 10.79 30.68
CA ASP A 458 14.48 11.49 31.11
C ASP A 458 13.96 12.35 29.95
N ARG A 459 12.92 11.87 29.27
CA ARG A 459 12.22 12.66 28.26
C ARG A 459 11.50 13.80 28.99
N LYS A 460 12.01 15.01 28.85
CA LYS A 460 11.35 16.23 29.38
C LYS A 460 9.99 16.40 28.70
N VAL A 461 8.97 16.53 29.53
CA VAL A 461 7.60 16.86 29.12
C VAL A 461 7.60 18.25 28.50
N ASN A 462 7.00 18.46 27.35
CA ASN A 462 6.86 19.81 26.77
C ASN A 462 5.66 20.55 27.40
N ALA A 463 5.59 21.88 27.21
CA ALA A 463 4.57 22.72 27.84
C ALA A 463 3.12 22.28 27.54
N ALA A 464 2.83 21.79 26.32
CA ALA A 464 1.49 21.31 25.96
C ALA A 464 1.15 19.98 26.64
N GLN A 465 2.12 19.08 26.73
CA GLN A 465 1.98 17.78 27.43
C GLN A 465 1.84 18.04 28.96
N GLU A 466 2.53 19.01 29.47
CA GLU A 466 2.43 19.40 30.86
C GLU A 466 1.07 20.00 31.20
N ALA A 467 0.55 20.90 30.37
CA ALA A 467 -0.80 21.47 30.53
C ALA A 467 -1.88 20.37 30.46
N ALA A 468 -1.77 19.40 29.53
CA ALA A 468 -2.67 18.27 29.46
C ALA A 468 -2.59 17.36 30.69
N GLY A 469 -1.38 17.14 31.22
CA GLY A 469 -1.16 16.35 32.45
C GLY A 469 -1.68 16.99 33.70
N GLN A 470 -1.70 18.35 33.78
CA GLN A 470 -2.14 19.12 34.94
C GLN A 470 -3.61 19.54 34.93
N SER A 471 -4.31 19.34 33.80
CA SER A 471 -5.70 19.77 33.65
C SER A 471 -6.62 19.17 34.72
N GLU A 472 -7.37 20.02 35.41
CA GLU A 472 -8.39 19.67 36.41
C GLU A 472 -9.81 19.69 35.84
N ALA A 473 -9.94 19.94 34.53
CA ALA A 473 -11.22 19.96 33.87
C ALA A 473 -11.87 18.56 33.90
N ARG A 474 -13.19 18.53 34.06
CA ARG A 474 -13.99 17.30 34.03
C ARG A 474 -13.78 16.49 32.75
N VAL A 475 -13.54 17.17 31.63
CA VAL A 475 -13.22 16.57 30.33
C VAL A 475 -12.02 17.32 29.73
N THR A 476 -10.98 16.58 29.39
CA THR A 476 -9.82 17.11 28.68
C THR A 476 -9.63 16.36 27.38
N ALA A 477 -9.75 17.07 26.24
CA ALA A 477 -9.47 16.50 24.92
C ALA A 477 -8.04 16.88 24.48
N VAL A 478 -7.22 15.89 24.14
CA VAL A 478 -5.87 16.08 23.63
C VAL A 478 -5.85 15.70 22.15
N ILE A 479 -5.73 16.69 21.27
CA ILE A 479 -5.64 16.50 19.83
C ILE A 479 -4.16 16.54 19.43
N ALA A 480 -3.63 15.41 18.92
CA ALA A 480 -2.22 15.29 18.62
C ALA A 480 -1.97 14.29 17.48
N GLY A 481 -1.04 14.60 16.58
CA GLY A 481 -0.65 13.76 15.44
C GLY A 481 0.03 12.44 15.83
N PRO A 482 0.30 11.53 14.88
CA PRO A 482 1.12 10.35 15.11
C PRO A 482 2.52 10.72 15.63
N GLY A 483 3.09 9.93 16.53
CA GLY A 483 4.46 10.14 17.06
C GLY A 483 4.65 11.30 18.06
N THR A 484 3.65 12.11 18.34
CA THR A 484 3.74 13.30 19.23
C THR A 484 3.76 12.97 20.72
N GLY A 485 3.72 11.69 21.10
CA GLY A 485 3.79 11.24 22.48
C GLY A 485 2.45 11.17 23.21
N LYS A 486 1.32 10.99 22.53
CA LYS A 486 -0.02 10.82 23.15
C LYS A 486 -0.04 9.80 24.29
N THR A 487 0.50 8.61 24.06
CA THR A 487 0.56 7.56 25.08
C THR A 487 1.46 7.97 26.25
N PHE A 488 2.56 8.65 25.98
CA PHE A 488 3.44 9.21 27.01
C PHE A 488 2.70 10.26 27.86
N THR A 489 1.99 11.21 27.24
CA THR A 489 1.19 12.23 27.93
C THR A 489 0.10 11.58 28.81
N LEU A 490 -0.55 10.53 28.32
CA LEU A 490 -1.58 9.81 29.08
C LEU A 490 -0.98 9.07 30.28
N THR A 491 0.15 8.38 30.12
CA THR A 491 0.83 7.69 31.24
C THR A 491 1.34 8.69 32.28
N GLU A 492 1.87 9.85 31.87
CA GLU A 492 2.27 10.92 32.80
C GLU A 492 1.07 11.52 33.55
N ARG A 493 -0.09 11.69 32.86
CA ARG A 493 -1.32 12.14 33.52
C ARG A 493 -1.78 11.14 34.59
N ILE A 494 -1.78 9.86 34.28
CA ILE A 494 -2.13 8.80 35.22
C ILE A 494 -1.18 8.80 36.43
N ALA A 495 0.13 8.91 36.21
CA ALA A 495 1.11 8.99 37.28
C ALA A 495 0.83 10.18 38.21
N ARG A 496 0.55 11.35 37.65
CA ARG A 496 0.21 12.55 38.41
C ARG A 496 -1.09 12.46 39.19
N LEU A 497 -2.11 11.74 38.64
CA LEU A 497 -3.35 11.49 39.38
C LEU A 497 -3.10 10.64 40.63
N VAL A 498 -2.26 9.61 40.52
CA VAL A 498 -1.87 8.77 41.64
C VAL A 498 -1.02 9.58 42.65
N GLU A 499 -0.09 10.40 42.18
CA GLU A 499 0.71 11.31 43.02
C GLU A 499 -0.18 12.34 43.78
N LYS A 500 -1.31 12.77 43.20
CA LYS A 500 -2.33 13.62 43.83
C LYS A 500 -3.27 12.86 44.77
N GLY A 501 -3.09 11.55 44.95
CA GLY A 501 -3.84 10.76 45.91
C GLY A 501 -5.06 10.00 45.34
N VAL A 502 -5.26 10.01 44.02
CA VAL A 502 -6.28 9.18 43.38
C VAL A 502 -5.84 7.70 43.48
N LYS A 503 -6.73 6.85 43.97
CA LYS A 503 -6.40 5.42 44.15
C LYS A 503 -6.25 4.74 42.78
N PRO A 504 -5.23 3.90 42.57
CA PRO A 504 -5.04 3.15 41.33
C PRO A 504 -6.27 2.38 40.87
N GLU A 505 -7.05 1.83 41.79
CA GLU A 505 -8.28 1.09 41.49
C GLU A 505 -9.41 1.95 40.90
N GLU A 506 -9.35 3.25 41.09
CA GLU A 506 -10.33 4.22 40.57
C GLU A 506 -9.98 4.70 39.16
N ILE A 507 -8.84 4.26 38.61
CA ILE A 507 -8.34 4.68 37.29
C ILE A 507 -8.59 3.56 36.28
N CYS A 508 -9.26 3.94 35.17
CA CYS A 508 -9.47 3.08 34.03
C CYS A 508 -8.89 3.73 32.76
N ALA A 509 -7.97 3.04 32.09
CA ALA A 509 -7.34 3.46 30.84
C ALA A 509 -7.74 2.54 29.70
N VAL A 510 -8.45 3.10 28.71
CA VAL A 510 -8.97 2.34 27.58
C VAL A 510 -8.14 2.60 26.32
N THR A 511 -7.78 1.52 25.60
CA THR A 511 -7.04 1.61 24.34
C THR A 511 -7.81 0.90 23.22
N PHE A 512 -7.44 1.19 21.97
CA PHE A 512 -8.08 0.55 20.82
C PHE A 512 -7.57 -0.87 20.56
N THR A 513 -6.29 -1.16 20.86
CA THR A 513 -5.67 -2.46 20.60
C THR A 513 -5.10 -3.09 21.86
N VAL A 514 -5.08 -4.44 21.92
CA VAL A 514 -4.49 -5.21 23.02
C VAL A 514 -3.02 -4.85 23.20
N ARG A 515 -2.26 -4.70 22.11
CA ARG A 515 -0.84 -4.33 22.13
C ARG A 515 -0.61 -2.95 22.77
N ALA A 516 -1.45 -1.98 22.45
CA ALA A 516 -1.35 -0.64 23.07
C ALA A 516 -1.67 -0.68 24.57
N ALA A 517 -2.58 -1.57 24.99
CA ALA A 517 -2.87 -1.79 26.41
C ALA A 517 -1.68 -2.41 27.13
N GLU A 518 -1.00 -3.39 26.53
CA GLU A 518 0.19 -4.02 27.11
C GLU A 518 1.35 -3.02 27.24
N GLU A 519 1.63 -2.26 26.19
CA GLU A 519 2.66 -1.21 26.22
C GLU A 519 2.37 -0.14 27.30
N MET A 520 1.09 0.22 27.46
CA MET A 520 0.68 1.17 28.51
C MET A 520 0.88 0.59 29.91
N ARG A 521 0.53 -0.68 30.12
CA ARG A 521 0.77 -1.38 31.40
C ARG A 521 2.26 -1.41 31.77
N GLU A 522 3.12 -1.74 30.80
CA GLU A 522 4.58 -1.76 31.02
C GLU A 522 5.12 -0.38 31.43
N ARG A 523 4.67 0.68 30.75
CA ARG A 523 5.07 2.06 31.05
C ARG A 523 4.57 2.51 32.43
N LEU A 524 3.34 2.14 32.78
CA LEU A 524 2.78 2.46 34.10
C LEU A 524 3.50 1.70 35.22
N ARG A 525 3.83 0.42 35.05
CA ARG A 525 4.64 -0.35 36.01
C ARG A 525 6.01 0.28 36.29
N ALA A 526 6.60 0.91 35.28
CA ALA A 526 7.88 1.58 35.41
C ALA A 526 7.78 2.96 36.09
N ARG A 527 6.58 3.54 36.25
CA ARG A 527 6.38 4.93 36.65
C ARG A 527 5.49 5.11 37.89
N VAL A 528 4.60 4.16 38.17
CA VAL A 528 3.55 4.26 39.19
C VAL A 528 3.62 3.07 40.14
N ASN A 529 3.62 3.33 41.44
CA ASN A 529 3.50 2.29 42.43
C ASN A 529 2.08 1.69 42.39
N HIS A 530 1.98 0.38 42.54
CA HIS A 530 0.70 -0.36 42.44
C HIS A 530 -0.03 -0.20 41.12
N ALA A 531 0.74 -0.05 39.99
CA ALA A 531 0.20 0.06 38.63
C ALA A 531 -0.62 -1.17 38.20
N ASP A 532 -0.41 -2.32 38.83
CA ASP A 532 -1.18 -3.55 38.64
C ASP A 532 -2.67 -3.42 39.02
N LYS A 533 -3.00 -2.46 39.88
CA LYS A 533 -4.37 -2.16 40.29
C LYS A 533 -5.11 -1.20 39.35
N ILE A 534 -4.40 -0.54 38.42
CA ILE A 534 -5.00 0.29 37.40
C ILE A 534 -5.64 -0.58 36.33
N THR A 535 -6.92 -0.36 36.03
CA THR A 535 -7.59 -1.06 34.94
C THR A 535 -7.11 -0.54 33.60
N VAL A 536 -6.35 -1.35 32.85
CA VAL A 536 -5.86 -0.99 31.50
C VAL A 536 -6.28 -2.08 30.52
N GLY A 537 -6.97 -1.73 29.45
CA GLY A 537 -7.41 -2.72 28.46
C GLY A 537 -8.04 -2.11 27.23
N THR A 538 -8.49 -2.97 26.29
CA THR A 538 -9.42 -2.56 25.25
C THR A 538 -10.82 -2.46 25.83
N PHE A 539 -11.70 -1.68 25.19
CA PHE A 539 -13.10 -1.58 25.62
C PHE A 539 -13.72 -2.97 25.81
N HIS A 540 -13.54 -3.87 24.85
CA HIS A 540 -14.07 -5.23 24.91
C HIS A 540 -13.49 -6.06 26.06
N SER A 541 -12.17 -5.98 26.30
CA SER A 541 -11.54 -6.77 27.37
C SER A 541 -11.95 -6.29 28.76
N ILE A 542 -12.15 -4.99 28.94
CA ILE A 542 -12.61 -4.41 30.21
C ILE A 542 -14.07 -4.78 30.45
N CYS A 543 -14.95 -4.64 29.45
CA CYS A 543 -16.35 -5.04 29.56
C CYS A 543 -16.48 -6.55 29.83
N TYR A 544 -15.65 -7.37 29.19
CA TYR A 544 -15.65 -8.82 29.43
C TYR A 544 -15.23 -9.17 30.86
N ALA A 545 -14.22 -8.50 31.40
CA ALA A 545 -13.79 -8.70 32.79
C ALA A 545 -14.85 -8.30 33.83
N MET A 546 -15.82 -7.46 33.46
CA MET A 546 -16.96 -7.09 34.31
C MET A 546 -18.10 -8.12 34.30
N LEU A 547 -18.06 -9.08 33.38
CA LEU A 547 -19.07 -10.12 33.25
C LEU A 547 -18.62 -11.36 34.04
N GLU A 548 -19.12 -11.51 35.24
CA GLU A 548 -18.84 -12.68 36.09
C GLU A 548 -19.56 -13.94 35.56
N GLY A 549 -18.85 -15.06 35.45
CA GLY A 549 -19.41 -16.35 35.08
C GLY A 549 -19.85 -16.52 33.63
N VAL A 550 -19.44 -15.62 32.71
CA VAL A 550 -19.80 -15.70 31.30
C VAL A 550 -18.62 -16.24 30.47
N ALA A 551 -18.84 -17.37 29.79
CA ALA A 551 -17.90 -17.87 28.77
C ALA A 551 -18.22 -17.25 27.38
N LEU A 552 -17.19 -16.88 26.64
CA LEU A 552 -17.35 -16.45 25.24
C LEU A 552 -17.42 -17.67 24.33
N ALA A 553 -18.53 -17.83 23.62
CA ALA A 553 -18.66 -18.91 22.66
C ALA A 553 -17.65 -18.71 21.50
N GLU A 554 -16.86 -19.73 21.23
CA GLU A 554 -15.91 -19.72 20.11
C GLU A 554 -16.63 -19.56 18.76
N ARG A 555 -15.96 -18.93 17.80
CA ARG A 555 -16.53 -18.69 16.47
C ARG A 555 -16.96 -19.97 15.76
N ALA A 556 -16.22 -21.06 15.96
CA ALA A 556 -16.54 -22.39 15.42
C ALA A 556 -17.90 -22.90 15.96
N LEU A 557 -18.12 -22.79 17.26
CA LEU A 557 -19.37 -23.19 17.93
C LEU A 557 -20.55 -22.33 17.45
N GLN A 558 -20.35 -21.02 17.35
CA GLN A 558 -21.37 -20.10 16.82
C GLN A 558 -21.81 -20.48 15.41
N LEU A 559 -20.84 -20.79 14.51
CA LEU A 559 -21.13 -21.20 13.14
C LEU A 559 -21.80 -22.57 13.07
N LYS A 560 -21.43 -23.50 13.92
CA LYS A 560 -22.07 -24.81 14.02
C LYS A 560 -23.55 -24.66 14.36
N PHE A 561 -23.87 -23.95 15.43
CA PHE A 561 -25.26 -23.72 15.84
C PHE A 561 -26.05 -22.91 14.79
N ALA A 562 -25.43 -21.91 14.17
CA ALA A 562 -26.07 -21.18 13.08
C ALA A 562 -26.40 -22.09 11.89
N SER A 563 -25.51 -23.02 11.52
CA SER A 563 -25.75 -23.99 10.46
C SER A 563 -26.89 -24.97 10.78
N GLU A 564 -26.94 -25.46 12.01
CA GLU A 564 -28.00 -26.33 12.51
C GLU A 564 -29.35 -25.62 12.46
N ILE A 565 -29.45 -24.40 13.00
CA ILE A 565 -30.67 -23.59 13.02
C ILE A 565 -31.15 -23.21 11.62
N VAL A 566 -30.24 -22.77 10.76
CA VAL A 566 -30.57 -22.43 9.34
C VAL A 566 -31.20 -23.65 8.63
N THR A 567 -30.69 -24.84 8.89
CA THR A 567 -31.22 -26.10 8.33
C THR A 567 -32.56 -26.48 8.96
N GLU A 568 -32.65 -26.46 10.29
CA GLU A 568 -33.82 -26.84 11.08
C GLU A 568 -35.06 -25.97 10.76
N PHE A 569 -34.85 -24.66 10.65
CA PHE A 569 -35.91 -23.69 10.40
C PHE A 569 -36.10 -23.35 8.91
N GLY A 570 -35.34 -23.99 8.01
CA GLY A 570 -35.44 -23.74 6.58
C GLY A 570 -35.12 -22.29 6.15
N VAL A 571 -34.27 -21.60 6.89
CA VAL A 571 -33.93 -20.18 6.64
C VAL A 571 -33.12 -20.06 5.36
N LYS A 572 -33.59 -19.29 4.38
CA LYS A 572 -32.93 -19.13 3.09
C LYS A 572 -31.74 -18.14 3.17
N CYS A 573 -30.75 -18.46 4.00
CA CYS A 573 -29.51 -17.68 4.07
C CYS A 573 -28.33 -18.56 4.52
N THR A 574 -27.09 -18.04 4.34
CA THR A 574 -25.91 -18.75 4.86
C THR A 574 -25.80 -18.59 6.37
N PRO A 575 -25.17 -19.55 7.09
CA PRO A 575 -24.95 -19.46 8.54
C PRO A 575 -24.25 -18.16 8.98
N ARG A 576 -23.33 -17.63 8.15
CA ARG A 576 -22.66 -16.34 8.40
C ARG A 576 -23.61 -15.16 8.31
N ARG A 577 -24.50 -15.15 7.31
CA ARG A 577 -25.52 -14.11 7.17
C ARG A 577 -26.51 -14.17 8.33
N PHE A 578 -26.95 -15.34 8.71
CA PHE A 578 -27.79 -15.57 9.90
C PHE A 578 -27.17 -14.99 11.16
N LEU A 579 -25.87 -15.18 11.40
CA LEU A 579 -25.16 -14.58 12.54
C LEU A 579 -25.13 -13.05 12.51
N ASN A 580 -25.14 -12.45 11.31
CA ASN A 580 -25.27 -11.00 11.19
C ASN A 580 -26.67 -10.52 11.59
N ASP A 581 -27.70 -11.27 11.21
CA ASP A 581 -29.10 -10.98 11.61
C ASP A 581 -29.27 -11.14 13.12
N VAL A 582 -28.69 -12.18 13.73
CA VAL A 582 -28.62 -12.35 15.19
C VAL A 582 -27.91 -11.16 15.85
N SER A 583 -26.80 -10.71 15.27
CA SER A 583 -26.06 -9.54 15.78
C SER A 583 -26.88 -8.26 15.65
N ALA A 584 -27.58 -8.06 14.55
CA ALA A 584 -28.48 -6.92 14.36
C ALA A 584 -29.60 -6.92 15.41
N TYR A 585 -30.23 -8.06 15.65
CA TYR A 585 -31.24 -8.23 16.70
C TYR A 585 -30.69 -7.89 18.09
N LYS A 586 -29.55 -8.46 18.47
CA LYS A 586 -28.89 -8.19 19.77
C LYS A 586 -28.53 -6.71 19.96
N ASN A 587 -28.30 -5.98 18.89
CA ASN A 587 -28.01 -4.54 18.90
C ASN A 587 -29.26 -3.65 18.74
N GLY A 588 -30.47 -4.21 18.84
CA GLY A 588 -31.73 -3.46 18.72
C GLY A 588 -32.06 -2.95 17.32
N LYS A 589 -31.43 -3.52 16.28
CA LYS A 589 -31.59 -3.11 14.87
C LYS A 589 -32.34 -4.12 14.00
N GLY A 590 -32.90 -5.16 14.58
CA GLY A 590 -33.61 -6.22 13.86
C GLY A 590 -34.72 -6.85 14.68
N GLU A 591 -35.65 -7.58 14.03
CA GLU A 591 -36.74 -8.31 14.69
C GLU A 591 -36.27 -9.70 15.17
N CYS A 592 -36.86 -10.18 16.26
CA CYS A 592 -36.62 -11.52 16.79
C CYS A 592 -37.49 -12.53 16.01
N SER A 593 -36.87 -13.29 15.10
CA SER A 593 -37.53 -14.46 14.51
C SER A 593 -37.39 -15.68 15.42
N ASP A 594 -38.27 -16.69 15.24
CA ASP A 594 -38.20 -17.95 15.98
C ASP A 594 -36.83 -18.63 15.85
N SER A 595 -36.23 -18.58 14.68
CA SER A 595 -34.88 -19.10 14.45
C SER A 595 -33.78 -18.34 15.23
N ILE A 596 -33.88 -17.01 15.36
CA ILE A 596 -32.99 -16.20 16.19
C ILE A 596 -33.17 -16.51 17.67
N ALA A 597 -34.41 -16.66 18.14
CA ALA A 597 -34.72 -17.04 19.51
C ALA A 597 -34.16 -18.42 19.85
N ALA A 598 -34.36 -19.40 18.97
CA ALA A 598 -33.83 -20.78 19.15
C ALA A 598 -32.30 -20.80 19.17
N TYR A 599 -31.62 -20.02 18.29
CA TYR A 599 -30.17 -19.88 18.31
C TYR A 599 -29.66 -19.28 19.63
N CYS A 600 -30.31 -18.22 20.11
CA CYS A 600 -29.92 -17.57 21.36
C CYS A 600 -30.12 -18.47 22.58
N SER A 601 -31.19 -19.31 22.61
CA SER A 601 -31.41 -20.30 23.65
C SER A 601 -30.32 -21.37 23.66
N ARG A 602 -30.06 -21.99 22.48
CA ARG A 602 -29.05 -23.04 22.32
C ARG A 602 -27.65 -22.55 22.69
N LEU A 603 -27.33 -21.28 22.39
CA LEU A 603 -26.04 -20.69 22.74
C LEU A 603 -25.91 -20.39 24.24
N ARG A 604 -27.01 -20.22 24.97
CA ARG A 604 -27.01 -20.04 26.46
C ARG A 604 -26.85 -21.34 27.21
N GLU A 605 -27.32 -22.43 26.62
CA GLU A 605 -27.27 -23.78 27.21
C GLU A 605 -25.90 -24.45 27.00
N ALA A 606 -25.11 -24.00 26.04
CA ALA A 606 -23.79 -24.51 25.71
C ALA A 606 -22.66 -23.76 26.44
#